data_ae9a401baa707d9d7e83e275592b4525
#
_entry.id   ae9a401baa707d9d7e83e275592b4525
#
_cell.length_a   1.000
_cell.length_b   1.000
_cell.length_c   1.000
_cell.angle_alpha   90.00
_cell.angle_beta   90.00
_cell.angle_gamma   90.00
#
_symmetry.space_group_name_H-M   'P 1'
#
loop_
_entity.id
_entity.type
_entity.pdbx_description
1 polymer ?
#
loop_
_entity_poly.entity_id
_entity_poly.type
_entity_poly.pdbx_seq_one_letter_code
_entity_poly.pdbx_strand_id
1 'polypeptide(L)'
;EAVIAEAKGLVQSVDNTVLAGRGVRVLTSQEREYYQRIINAMKSNNPKQALTGFNDVLPETVIDAIFEDITEEHPLLSVINFQNTAALIKYLYSTMDGRHLAWWGKLCSDIEKELNAEFKLLNLEQTKLSAYVPVCKAMLDLGPVWLDRYVRTILGEAIANGLEDGIINGRGIAEQGDIFEPIGMIRDLSQFDPANGYAAKVPVPIADLLPETYLPLIADLSIGPNGLNRRITEVLLVVNPQDYLRKIVPATIYRQPDGRYVLDIFPFPTRVVQSAYMDEGTAVLGLAKRYLMAMGIGDKGGRIEYSDEYHFLEDERVYLTKFYGTGRPLDNNSFILLDIENVKPIVPAIRVVSWPDATLSDLKVANGNIDISPAFDKNIHYYTAETDNVADLVTATATDPNAVIEATLNGDPTDLSSTQAWEEGQNVIIITVTNGNVVEMYVLVVTYEPEG
;
A
#
# COMPACT_ATOMS: atom_id res chain seq x y z
N GLU A 1 -50.68 5.46 36.04
CA GLU A 1 -50.03 4.99 34.79
C GLU A 1 -49.12 6.05 34.17
N ALA A 2 -49.51 7.33 34.07
CA ALA A 2 -48.69 8.40 33.51
C ALA A 2 -47.34 8.60 34.28
N VAL A 3 -47.36 8.58 35.63
CA VAL A 3 -46.18 8.72 36.47
C VAL A 3 -45.22 7.54 36.32
N ILE A 4 -45.72 6.32 36.10
CA ILE A 4 -44.90 5.12 35.86
C ILE A 4 -44.28 5.18 34.47
N ALA A 5 -44.98 5.72 33.47
CA ALA A 5 -44.46 5.92 32.13
C ALA A 5 -43.36 6.99 32.11
N GLU A 6 -43.54 8.08 32.86
CA GLU A 6 -42.55 9.16 33.01
C GLU A 6 -41.31 8.70 33.76
N ALA A 7 -41.45 7.93 34.84
CA ALA A 7 -40.33 7.33 35.57
C ALA A 7 -39.54 6.33 34.71
N LYS A 8 -40.23 5.49 33.92
CA LYS A 8 -39.58 4.59 32.96
C LYS A 8 -38.83 5.37 31.88
N GLY A 9 -39.39 6.48 31.40
CA GLY A 9 -38.72 7.36 30.41
C GLY A 9 -37.45 8.00 30.98
N LEU A 10 -37.47 8.45 32.23
CA LEU A 10 -36.29 9.02 32.91
C LEU A 10 -35.22 7.98 33.15
N VAL A 11 -35.56 6.78 33.62
CA VAL A 11 -34.57 5.69 33.81
C VAL A 11 -33.95 5.30 32.46
N GLN A 12 -34.73 5.15 31.41
CA GLN A 12 -34.23 4.87 30.08
C GLN A 12 -33.30 5.97 29.53
N SER A 13 -33.60 7.24 29.80
CA SER A 13 -32.73 8.35 29.34
C SER A 13 -31.39 8.35 30.06
N VAL A 14 -31.36 8.00 31.35
CA VAL A 14 -30.08 7.86 32.13
C VAL A 14 -29.30 6.67 31.63
N ASP A 15 -29.92 5.52 31.44
CA ASP A 15 -29.27 4.32 30.92
C ASP A 15 -28.70 4.56 29.50
N ASN A 16 -29.44 5.26 28.65
CA ASN A 16 -29.00 5.63 27.30
C ASN A 16 -27.79 6.56 27.35
N THR A 17 -27.73 7.52 28.28
CA THR A 17 -26.60 8.43 28.44
C THR A 17 -25.33 7.68 28.93
N VAL A 18 -25.49 6.72 29.83
CA VAL A 18 -24.40 5.86 30.33
C VAL A 18 -23.88 4.94 29.22
N LEU A 19 -24.76 4.36 28.41
CA LEU A 19 -24.37 3.50 27.27
C LEU A 19 -23.67 4.30 26.17
N ALA A 20 -24.18 5.47 25.83
CA ALA A 20 -23.52 6.38 24.88
C ALA A 20 -22.13 6.83 25.37
N GLY A 21 -22.00 7.12 26.69
CA GLY A 21 -20.71 7.45 27.30
C GLY A 21 -19.69 6.29 27.31
N ARG A 22 -20.15 5.06 27.07
CA ARG A 22 -19.31 3.86 26.90
C ARG A 22 -19.06 3.49 25.43
N GLY A 23 -19.45 4.34 24.48
CA GLY A 23 -19.30 4.07 23.05
C GLY A 23 -20.29 3.03 22.51
N VAL A 24 -21.34 2.69 23.25
CA VAL A 24 -22.38 1.77 22.79
C VAL A 24 -23.49 2.58 22.12
N ARG A 25 -23.77 2.30 20.84
CA ARG A 25 -24.90 2.93 20.14
C ARG A 25 -26.20 2.63 20.83
N VAL A 26 -27.00 3.67 21.04
CA VAL A 26 -28.32 3.59 21.63
C VAL A 26 -29.39 3.70 20.55
N LEU A 27 -30.32 2.75 20.51
CA LEU A 27 -31.44 2.79 19.57
C LEU A 27 -32.33 4.01 19.80
N THR A 28 -32.67 4.71 18.72
CA THR A 28 -33.70 5.75 18.74
C THR A 28 -35.05 5.13 19.06
N SER A 29 -36.02 5.98 19.44
CA SER A 29 -37.40 5.50 19.73
C SER A 29 -38.00 4.85 18.49
N GLN A 30 -37.77 5.38 17.30
CA GLN A 30 -38.26 4.84 16.03
C GLN A 30 -37.63 3.50 15.70
N GLU A 31 -36.29 3.36 15.85
CA GLU A 31 -35.60 2.10 15.63
C GLU A 31 -36.04 1.01 16.59
N ARG A 32 -36.23 1.36 17.87
CA ARG A 32 -36.72 0.42 18.88
C ARG A 32 -38.15 -0.02 18.59
N GLU A 33 -39.02 0.90 18.20
CA GLU A 33 -40.39 0.59 17.82
C GLU A 33 -40.44 -0.28 16.57
N TYR A 34 -39.61 0.02 15.58
CA TYR A 34 -39.43 -0.77 14.36
C TYR A 34 -39.06 -2.23 14.68
N TYR A 35 -37.95 -2.44 15.44
CA TYR A 35 -37.53 -3.80 15.80
C TYR A 35 -38.54 -4.50 16.71
N GLN A 36 -39.23 -3.78 17.62
CA GLN A 36 -40.27 -4.35 18.45
C GLN A 36 -41.49 -4.79 17.63
N ARG A 37 -41.85 -4.03 16.60
CA ARG A 37 -42.92 -4.42 15.67
C ARG A 37 -42.53 -5.66 14.88
N ILE A 38 -41.31 -5.71 14.39
CA ILE A 38 -40.74 -6.89 13.71
C ILE A 38 -40.85 -8.11 14.63
N ILE A 39 -40.32 -8.04 15.85
CA ILE A 39 -40.35 -9.14 16.82
C ILE A 39 -41.79 -9.61 17.09
N ASN A 40 -42.71 -8.68 17.31
CA ASN A 40 -44.11 -9.00 17.56
C ASN A 40 -44.76 -9.64 16.33
N ALA A 41 -44.49 -9.15 15.13
CA ALA A 41 -44.98 -9.73 13.90
C ALA A 41 -44.43 -11.16 13.69
N MET A 42 -43.17 -11.36 14.01
CA MET A 42 -42.49 -12.67 13.94
C MET A 42 -43.08 -13.68 14.92
N LYS A 43 -43.47 -13.25 16.11
CA LYS A 43 -44.09 -14.09 17.15
C LYS A 43 -45.56 -14.37 16.92
N SER A 44 -46.21 -13.75 15.94
CA SER A 44 -47.64 -13.93 15.65
C SER A 44 -47.92 -15.29 15.00
N ASN A 45 -49.11 -15.84 15.22
CA ASN A 45 -49.53 -17.13 14.63
C ASN A 45 -49.65 -17.11 13.10
N ASN A 46 -49.75 -15.90 12.49
CA ASN A 46 -49.78 -15.69 11.03
C ASN A 46 -48.81 -14.59 10.62
N PRO A 47 -47.46 -14.84 10.65
CA PRO A 47 -46.48 -13.81 10.35
C PRO A 47 -46.60 -13.22 8.95
N LYS A 48 -46.96 -14.04 7.94
CA LYS A 48 -47.21 -13.57 6.56
C LYS A 48 -48.25 -12.47 6.51
N GLN A 49 -49.36 -12.61 7.24
CA GLN A 49 -50.43 -11.65 7.26
C GLN A 49 -50.14 -10.41 8.10
N ALA A 50 -49.34 -10.59 9.16
CA ALA A 50 -48.87 -9.49 10.01
C ALA A 50 -47.84 -8.60 9.31
N LEU A 51 -47.05 -9.16 8.39
CA LEU A 51 -46.00 -8.44 7.66
C LEU A 51 -46.43 -8.02 6.23
N THR A 52 -47.47 -8.61 5.61
CA THR A 52 -47.99 -8.14 4.33
C THR A 52 -48.61 -6.73 4.36
N GLY A 53 -48.95 -6.24 5.54
CA GLY A 53 -49.33 -4.83 5.78
C GLY A 53 -48.16 -3.94 6.20
N PHE A 54 -46.96 -4.49 6.29
CA PHE A 54 -45.77 -3.84 6.81
C PHE A 54 -45.07 -3.10 5.67
N ASN A 55 -45.46 -1.86 5.41
CA ASN A 55 -44.73 -0.96 4.51
C ASN A 55 -43.56 -0.25 5.25
N ASP A 56 -43.13 -0.79 6.38
CA ASP A 56 -42.09 -0.18 7.17
C ASP A 56 -40.72 -0.47 6.52
N VAL A 57 -40.14 0.58 6.05
CA VAL A 57 -38.79 0.68 5.51
C VAL A 57 -37.83 0.62 6.69
N LEU A 58 -36.64 -0.01 6.48
CA LEU A 58 -35.57 0.08 7.45
C LEU A 58 -35.27 1.56 7.75
N PRO A 59 -35.23 2.00 9.01
CA PRO A 59 -34.95 3.41 9.30
C PRO A 59 -33.64 3.86 8.64
N GLU A 60 -33.64 5.04 8.01
CA GLU A 60 -32.46 5.60 7.37
C GLU A 60 -31.27 5.64 8.32
N THR A 61 -31.48 5.94 9.60
CA THR A 61 -30.47 5.96 10.64
C THR A 61 -29.79 4.62 10.88
N VAL A 62 -30.47 3.50 10.66
CA VAL A 62 -29.87 2.15 10.73
C VAL A 62 -29.00 1.90 9.52
N ILE A 63 -29.45 2.33 8.35
CA ILE A 63 -28.74 2.17 7.10
C ILE A 63 -27.47 3.01 7.08
N ASP A 64 -27.59 4.29 7.45
CA ASP A 64 -26.44 5.18 7.55
C ASP A 64 -25.40 4.62 8.54
N ALA A 65 -25.87 4.06 9.67
CA ALA A 65 -24.98 3.43 10.64
C ALA A 65 -24.29 2.16 10.07
N ILE A 66 -24.98 1.36 9.26
CA ILE A 66 -24.37 0.19 8.59
C ILE A 66 -23.29 0.66 7.62
N PHE A 67 -23.56 1.68 6.80
CA PHE A 67 -22.56 2.21 5.87
C PHE A 67 -21.40 2.91 6.57
N GLU A 68 -21.62 3.55 7.72
CA GLU A 68 -20.56 4.13 8.55
C GLU A 68 -19.66 3.02 9.12
N ASP A 69 -20.24 2.00 9.73
CA ASP A 69 -19.52 0.83 10.25
C ASP A 69 -18.70 0.13 9.15
N ILE A 70 -19.30 -0.09 7.96
CA ILE A 70 -18.63 -0.68 6.81
C ILE A 70 -17.43 0.16 6.35
N THR A 71 -17.58 1.49 6.30
CA THR A 71 -16.52 2.40 5.85
C THR A 71 -15.35 2.45 6.84
N GLU A 72 -15.62 2.28 8.14
CA GLU A 72 -14.59 2.22 9.17
C GLU A 72 -13.82 0.90 9.14
N GLU A 73 -14.52 -0.23 8.98
CA GLU A 73 -13.92 -1.58 9.02
C GLU A 73 -13.26 -1.98 7.69
N HIS A 74 -13.72 -1.41 6.55
CA HIS A 74 -13.23 -1.72 5.21
C HIS A 74 -12.51 -0.52 4.57
N PRO A 75 -11.18 -0.44 4.69
CA PRO A 75 -10.40 0.71 4.23
C PRO A 75 -10.58 1.06 2.76
N LEU A 76 -10.89 0.08 1.88
CA LEU A 76 -11.15 0.33 0.47
C LEU A 76 -12.32 1.28 0.26
N LEU A 77 -13.42 1.08 1.00
CA LEU A 77 -14.62 1.90 0.90
C LEU A 77 -14.39 3.33 1.39
N SER A 78 -13.48 3.53 2.34
CA SER A 78 -13.13 4.86 2.87
C SER A 78 -12.29 5.70 1.91
N VAL A 79 -11.56 5.09 0.97
CA VAL A 79 -10.63 5.80 0.06
C VAL A 79 -11.21 6.08 -1.30
N ILE A 80 -12.18 5.29 -1.77
CA ILE A 80 -12.86 5.51 -3.04
C ILE A 80 -13.89 6.65 -2.94
N ASN A 81 -14.41 7.08 -4.08
CA ASN A 81 -15.52 8.02 -4.11
C ASN A 81 -16.85 7.25 -3.88
N PHE A 82 -17.10 6.92 -2.62
CA PHE A 82 -18.30 6.20 -2.20
C PHE A 82 -19.42 7.18 -1.88
N GLN A 83 -20.59 6.98 -2.49
CA GLN A 83 -21.76 7.82 -2.29
C GLN A 83 -22.95 6.95 -1.88
N ASN A 84 -23.47 7.21 -0.70
CA ASN A 84 -24.75 6.65 -0.25
C ASN A 84 -25.89 7.58 -0.71
N THR A 85 -26.75 7.12 -1.59
CA THR A 85 -27.83 7.93 -2.18
C THR A 85 -29.06 7.09 -2.41
N ALA A 86 -30.23 7.69 -2.13
CA ALA A 86 -31.53 7.03 -2.27
C ALA A 86 -31.96 6.83 -3.74
N ALA A 87 -31.41 7.61 -4.68
CA ALA A 87 -31.73 7.53 -6.11
C ALA A 87 -30.53 7.88 -6.97
N LEU A 88 -30.05 6.90 -7.70
CA LEU A 88 -28.97 7.05 -8.65
C LEU A 88 -29.50 7.16 -10.05
N ILE A 89 -29.28 8.29 -10.68
CA ILE A 89 -29.74 8.41 -12.05
C ILE A 89 -28.66 8.91 -13.01
N LYS A 90 -27.85 9.88 -12.61
CA LYS A 90 -26.84 10.46 -13.53
C LYS A 90 -25.72 11.13 -12.76
N TYR A 91 -24.50 10.76 -13.05
CA TYR A 91 -23.32 11.43 -12.51
C TYR A 91 -22.67 12.30 -13.60
N LEU A 92 -22.54 13.59 -13.30
CA LEU A 92 -21.92 14.56 -14.19
C LEU A 92 -20.48 14.77 -13.75
N TYR A 93 -19.52 14.43 -14.60
CA TYR A 93 -18.12 14.69 -14.33
C TYR A 93 -17.43 15.42 -15.47
N SER A 94 -16.44 16.24 -15.13
CA SER A 94 -15.65 16.95 -16.13
C SER A 94 -14.57 16.02 -16.71
N THR A 95 -14.52 15.93 -18.00
CA THR A 95 -13.46 15.20 -18.73
C THR A 95 -12.14 15.97 -18.75
N MET A 96 -12.16 17.25 -18.37
CA MET A 96 -11.00 18.15 -18.39
C MET A 96 -10.20 18.15 -17.08
N ASP A 97 -10.53 17.28 -16.12
CA ASP A 97 -9.85 17.17 -14.79
C ASP A 97 -9.62 18.52 -14.09
N GLY A 98 -10.57 19.46 -14.21
CA GLY A 98 -10.51 20.78 -13.61
C GLY A 98 -9.58 21.77 -14.31
N ARG A 99 -9.10 21.48 -15.52
CA ARG A 99 -8.21 22.36 -16.30
C ARG A 99 -8.96 23.34 -17.20
N HIS A 100 -9.98 23.98 -16.68
CA HIS A 100 -10.54 25.14 -17.33
C HIS A 100 -9.60 26.32 -17.13
N LEU A 101 -8.90 26.72 -18.18
CA LEU A 101 -7.97 27.84 -18.13
C LEU A 101 -8.73 29.15 -18.34
N ALA A 102 -8.71 30.01 -17.33
CA ALA A 102 -8.97 31.40 -17.51
C ALA A 102 -7.79 32.06 -18.27
N TRP A 103 -8.04 33.04 -19.10
CA TRP A 103 -6.99 33.74 -19.86
C TRP A 103 -6.73 35.12 -19.30
N TRP A 104 -5.52 35.59 -19.53
CA TRP A 104 -5.10 36.92 -19.17
C TRP A 104 -5.33 37.84 -20.38
N GLY A 105 -6.10 38.93 -20.21
CA GLY A 105 -6.32 39.93 -21.23
C GLY A 105 -5.87 41.32 -20.77
N LYS A 106 -5.80 42.29 -21.70
CA LYS A 106 -5.58 43.68 -21.32
C LYS A 106 -6.75 44.21 -20.52
N LEU A 107 -6.49 45.12 -19.59
CA LEU A 107 -7.55 45.86 -18.90
C LEU A 107 -8.47 46.53 -19.97
N CYS A 108 -9.79 46.29 -19.89
CA CYS A 108 -10.78 46.78 -20.85
C CYS A 108 -10.74 46.15 -22.27
N SER A 109 -10.22 44.94 -22.44
CA SER A 109 -10.43 44.18 -23.68
C SER A 109 -11.72 43.34 -23.62
N ASP A 110 -12.31 43.07 -24.78
CA ASP A 110 -13.49 42.22 -24.90
C ASP A 110 -13.19 40.80 -24.44
N ILE A 111 -14.19 40.12 -23.86
CA ILE A 111 -14.09 38.73 -23.45
C ILE A 111 -14.28 37.84 -24.70
N GLU A 112 -13.17 37.37 -25.27
CA GLU A 112 -13.17 36.73 -26.58
C GLU A 112 -13.30 35.17 -26.49
N LYS A 113 -13.16 34.55 -25.31
CA LYS A 113 -13.15 33.10 -25.20
C LYS A 113 -14.22 32.58 -24.27
N GLU A 114 -15.03 31.69 -24.79
CA GLU A 114 -16.03 30.95 -24.05
C GLU A 114 -15.37 29.74 -23.35
N LEU A 115 -15.73 29.49 -22.10
CA LEU A 115 -15.32 28.30 -21.37
C LEU A 115 -16.13 27.10 -21.89
N ASN A 116 -15.57 26.34 -22.83
CA ASN A 116 -16.15 25.07 -23.22
C ASN A 116 -15.86 23.99 -22.17
N ALA A 117 -16.81 23.79 -21.27
CA ALA A 117 -16.77 22.68 -20.34
C ALA A 117 -17.37 21.44 -21.01
N GLU A 118 -16.52 20.49 -21.42
CA GLU A 118 -16.99 19.15 -21.79
C GLU A 118 -17.37 18.37 -20.54
N PHE A 119 -18.66 18.28 -20.27
CA PHE A 119 -19.19 17.38 -19.26
C PHE A 119 -19.66 16.09 -19.91
N LYS A 120 -19.18 14.96 -19.42
CA LYS A 120 -19.77 13.65 -19.76
C LYS A 120 -20.82 13.27 -18.73
N LEU A 121 -21.96 12.88 -19.27
CA LEU A 121 -23.06 12.30 -18.48
C LEU A 121 -22.78 10.79 -18.38
N LEU A 122 -22.53 10.31 -17.18
CA LEU A 122 -22.42 8.90 -16.91
C LEU A 122 -23.81 8.36 -16.60
N ASN A 123 -24.39 7.59 -17.49
CA ASN A 123 -25.58 6.82 -17.17
C ASN A 123 -25.14 5.65 -16.27
N LEU A 124 -25.66 5.62 -15.07
CA LEU A 124 -25.39 4.59 -14.10
C LEU A 124 -26.59 3.63 -14.12
N GLU A 125 -26.41 2.47 -14.75
CA GLU A 125 -27.40 1.40 -14.68
C GLU A 125 -27.34 0.78 -13.31
N GLN A 126 -28.50 0.59 -12.68
CA GLN A 126 -28.61 0.09 -11.32
C GLN A 126 -28.48 -1.43 -11.30
N THR A 127 -27.59 -1.92 -10.45
CA THR A 127 -27.51 -3.33 -10.09
C THR A 127 -28.14 -3.55 -8.71
N LYS A 128 -28.48 -4.79 -8.40
CA LYS A 128 -29.11 -5.17 -7.14
C LYS A 128 -28.16 -6.01 -6.33
N LEU A 129 -27.74 -5.51 -5.17
CA LEU A 129 -27.06 -6.29 -4.15
C LEU A 129 -28.11 -6.80 -3.15
N SER A 130 -28.20 -8.11 -2.97
CA SER A 130 -29.14 -8.74 -2.05
C SER A 130 -28.36 -9.43 -0.93
N ALA A 131 -28.72 -9.14 0.31
CA ALA A 131 -28.20 -9.84 1.47
C ALA A 131 -29.37 -10.50 2.21
N TYR A 132 -29.17 -11.72 2.67
CA TYR A 132 -30.16 -12.41 3.49
C TYR A 132 -29.57 -12.75 4.87
N VAL A 133 -30.44 -12.70 5.87
CA VAL A 133 -30.08 -12.98 7.26
C VAL A 133 -30.98 -14.09 7.79
N PRO A 134 -30.44 -15.29 8.09
CA PRO A 134 -31.17 -16.31 8.82
C PRO A 134 -31.27 -15.92 10.30
N VAL A 135 -32.47 -15.99 10.86
CA VAL A 135 -32.70 -15.72 12.29
C VAL A 135 -33.40 -16.94 12.88
N CYS A 136 -32.76 -17.62 13.83
CA CYS A 136 -33.40 -18.68 14.60
C CYS A 136 -34.54 -18.11 15.46
N LYS A 137 -35.69 -18.77 15.48
CA LYS A 137 -36.87 -18.31 16.23
C LYS A 137 -36.58 -18.11 17.72
N ALA A 138 -35.73 -18.92 18.32
CA ALA A 138 -35.31 -18.78 19.72
C ALA A 138 -34.56 -17.44 19.99
N MET A 139 -33.89 -16.88 18.98
CA MET A 139 -33.14 -15.62 19.12
C MET A 139 -34.03 -14.39 19.24
N LEU A 140 -35.28 -14.50 18.78
CA LEU A 140 -36.27 -13.40 18.90
C LEU A 140 -36.65 -13.09 20.36
N ASP A 141 -36.35 -14.01 21.28
CA ASP A 141 -36.59 -13.80 22.72
C ASP A 141 -35.55 -12.89 23.37
N LEU A 142 -34.44 -12.63 22.71
CA LEU A 142 -33.35 -11.77 23.21
C LEU A 142 -33.65 -10.26 23.10
N GLY A 143 -34.68 -9.89 22.35
CA GLY A 143 -35.18 -8.53 22.27
C GLY A 143 -34.61 -7.61 21.20
N PRO A 144 -35.09 -6.35 21.11
CA PRO A 144 -34.79 -5.45 19.99
C PRO A 144 -33.31 -5.06 19.84
N VAL A 145 -32.61 -4.85 20.96
CA VAL A 145 -31.20 -4.43 20.95
C VAL A 145 -30.28 -5.53 20.42
N TRP A 146 -30.59 -6.77 20.74
CA TRP A 146 -29.87 -7.90 20.21
C TRP A 146 -30.11 -8.05 18.70
N LEU A 147 -31.37 -7.95 18.27
CA LEU A 147 -31.75 -8.09 16.87
C LEU A 147 -31.10 -6.99 16.01
N ASP A 148 -31.06 -5.74 16.48
CA ASP A 148 -30.34 -4.65 15.82
C ASP A 148 -28.87 -4.99 15.61
N ARG A 149 -28.17 -5.39 16.68
CA ARG A 149 -26.75 -5.74 16.60
C ARG A 149 -26.53 -6.89 15.63
N TYR A 150 -27.32 -7.94 15.71
CA TYR A 150 -27.19 -9.10 14.83
C TYR A 150 -27.41 -8.74 13.36
N VAL A 151 -28.48 -8.01 13.05
CA VAL A 151 -28.80 -7.57 11.69
C VAL A 151 -27.71 -6.67 11.14
N ARG A 152 -27.25 -5.69 11.91
CA ARG A 152 -26.16 -4.80 11.47
C ARG A 152 -24.87 -5.54 11.20
N THR A 153 -24.44 -6.42 12.09
CA THR A 153 -23.20 -7.18 11.90
C THR A 153 -23.25 -8.05 10.65
N ILE A 154 -24.32 -8.86 10.51
CA ILE A 154 -24.44 -9.78 9.38
C ILE A 154 -24.67 -9.03 8.05
N LEU A 155 -25.52 -8.01 8.04
CA LEU A 155 -25.74 -7.21 6.83
C LEU A 155 -24.49 -6.40 6.49
N GLY A 156 -23.83 -5.82 7.48
CA GLY A 156 -22.59 -5.07 7.30
C GLY A 156 -21.53 -5.94 6.64
N GLU A 157 -21.26 -7.11 7.20
CA GLU A 157 -20.28 -8.06 6.65
C GLU A 157 -20.66 -8.51 5.23
N ALA A 158 -21.90 -8.91 5.00
CA ALA A 158 -22.36 -9.38 3.69
C ALA A 158 -22.29 -8.29 2.61
N ILE A 159 -22.66 -7.05 2.96
CA ILE A 159 -22.62 -5.91 2.05
C ILE A 159 -21.18 -5.52 1.76
N ALA A 160 -20.33 -5.44 2.78
CA ALA A 160 -18.92 -5.08 2.63
C ALA A 160 -18.19 -6.05 1.71
N ASN A 161 -18.38 -7.34 1.95
CA ASN A 161 -17.81 -8.40 1.13
C ASN A 161 -18.28 -8.30 -0.33
N GLY A 162 -19.59 -8.13 -0.55
CA GLY A 162 -20.14 -7.99 -1.90
C GLY A 162 -19.71 -6.70 -2.60
N LEU A 163 -19.50 -5.61 -1.86
CA LEU A 163 -18.99 -4.35 -2.39
C LEU A 163 -17.51 -4.45 -2.74
N GLU A 164 -16.67 -5.01 -1.87
CA GLU A 164 -15.25 -5.17 -2.16
C GLU A 164 -15.01 -6.04 -3.38
N ASP A 165 -15.70 -7.18 -3.47
CA ASP A 165 -15.60 -8.05 -4.64
C ASP A 165 -16.07 -7.33 -5.91
N GLY A 166 -17.23 -6.68 -5.87
CA GLY A 166 -17.75 -5.92 -7.01
C GLY A 166 -16.86 -4.75 -7.43
N ILE A 167 -16.23 -4.05 -6.48
CA ILE A 167 -15.31 -2.93 -6.75
C ILE A 167 -14.01 -3.42 -7.38
N ILE A 168 -13.51 -4.58 -6.99
CA ILE A 168 -12.26 -5.13 -7.52
C ILE A 168 -12.54 -5.92 -8.80
N ASN A 169 -13.45 -6.90 -8.76
CA ASN A 169 -13.60 -7.95 -9.75
C ASN A 169 -14.84 -7.84 -10.64
N GLY A 170 -15.81 -6.98 -10.30
CA GLY A 170 -17.08 -6.91 -11.00
C GLY A 170 -16.93 -6.72 -12.51
N ARG A 171 -17.80 -7.38 -13.30
CA ARG A 171 -17.71 -7.42 -14.77
C ARG A 171 -18.62 -6.42 -15.47
N GLY A 172 -19.39 -5.66 -14.72
CA GLY A 172 -20.42 -4.77 -15.27
C GLY A 172 -21.73 -5.50 -15.57
N ILE A 173 -22.58 -4.87 -16.39
CA ILE A 173 -23.87 -5.44 -16.78
C ILE A 173 -23.72 -6.08 -18.16
N ALA A 174 -23.94 -7.39 -18.23
CA ALA A 174 -23.95 -8.18 -19.45
C ALA A 174 -25.21 -9.07 -19.47
N GLU A 175 -26.28 -8.56 -20.08
CA GLU A 175 -27.62 -9.18 -20.06
C GLU A 175 -27.63 -10.59 -20.68
N GLN A 176 -26.83 -10.83 -21.73
CA GLN A 176 -26.77 -12.14 -22.39
C GLN A 176 -26.11 -13.22 -21.52
N GLY A 177 -25.30 -12.83 -20.55
CA GLY A 177 -24.64 -13.72 -19.59
C GLY A 177 -25.31 -13.71 -18.22
N ASP A 178 -26.43 -13.01 -18.04
CA ASP A 178 -27.11 -12.84 -16.73
C ASP A 178 -26.18 -12.26 -15.64
N ILE A 179 -25.30 -11.31 -16.04
CA ILE A 179 -24.33 -10.66 -15.19
C ILE A 179 -24.84 -9.26 -14.85
N PHE A 180 -24.97 -8.97 -13.55
CA PHE A 180 -25.44 -7.67 -13.04
C PHE A 180 -24.54 -7.23 -11.88
N GLU A 181 -23.33 -6.77 -12.20
CA GLU A 181 -22.28 -6.41 -11.26
C GLU A 181 -21.82 -4.96 -11.49
N PRO A 182 -21.16 -4.31 -10.51
CA PRO A 182 -20.40 -3.09 -10.79
C PRO A 182 -19.25 -3.39 -11.78
N ILE A 183 -18.65 -2.33 -12.33
CA ILE A 183 -17.44 -2.51 -13.15
C ILE A 183 -16.23 -2.40 -12.25
N GLY A 184 -15.47 -3.47 -12.10
CA GLY A 184 -14.33 -3.57 -11.21
C GLY A 184 -13.11 -2.74 -11.65
N MET A 185 -12.20 -2.47 -10.70
CA MET A 185 -10.96 -1.75 -10.94
C MET A 185 -10.03 -2.48 -11.92
N ILE A 186 -10.09 -3.82 -11.92
CA ILE A 186 -9.26 -4.64 -12.81
C ILE A 186 -9.78 -4.67 -14.26
N ARG A 187 -10.92 -4.07 -14.58
CA ARG A 187 -11.56 -4.20 -15.88
C ARG A 187 -11.10 -3.16 -16.89
N ASP A 188 -10.99 -3.61 -18.15
CA ASP A 188 -10.71 -2.75 -19.29
C ASP A 188 -12.02 -2.19 -19.86
N LEU A 189 -12.24 -0.89 -19.69
CA LEU A 189 -13.46 -0.21 -20.13
C LEU A 189 -13.60 -0.15 -21.67
N SER A 190 -12.55 -0.51 -22.41
CA SER A 190 -12.57 -0.56 -23.89
C SER A 190 -13.00 -1.91 -24.45
N GLN A 191 -12.99 -2.96 -23.62
CA GLN A 191 -13.26 -4.34 -24.04
C GLN A 191 -14.50 -4.90 -23.34
N PHE A 192 -15.64 -4.65 -23.96
CA PHE A 192 -16.94 -5.13 -23.49
C PHE A 192 -17.46 -6.28 -24.36
N ASP A 193 -17.90 -7.35 -23.72
CA ASP A 193 -18.58 -8.49 -24.33
C ASP A 193 -20.00 -8.60 -23.75
N PRO A 194 -21.06 -8.66 -24.59
CA PRO A 194 -22.44 -8.74 -24.10
C PRO A 194 -22.76 -9.99 -23.26
N ALA A 195 -21.98 -11.06 -23.40
CA ALA A 195 -22.17 -12.30 -22.65
C ALA A 195 -21.27 -12.39 -21.40
N ASN A 196 -20.06 -11.79 -21.43
CA ASN A 196 -19.07 -11.95 -20.39
C ASN A 196 -18.78 -10.66 -19.60
N GLY A 197 -19.32 -9.51 -20.03
CA GLY A 197 -19.04 -8.21 -19.45
C GLY A 197 -17.68 -7.63 -19.87
N TYR A 198 -17.11 -6.77 -19.06
CA TYR A 198 -15.81 -6.17 -19.32
C TYR A 198 -14.67 -7.15 -19.04
N ALA A 199 -13.76 -7.29 -19.99
CA ALA A 199 -12.57 -8.13 -19.84
C ALA A 199 -11.64 -7.58 -18.75
N ALA A 200 -10.85 -8.44 -18.13
CA ALA A 200 -9.79 -7.99 -17.24
C ALA A 200 -8.66 -7.32 -18.04
N LYS A 201 -8.02 -6.33 -17.44
CA LYS A 201 -6.78 -5.74 -17.97
C LYS A 201 -5.68 -6.78 -18.00
N VAL A 202 -4.74 -6.62 -18.92
CA VAL A 202 -3.53 -7.42 -18.96
C VAL A 202 -2.65 -7.01 -17.77
N PRO A 203 -2.26 -7.93 -16.89
CA PRO A 203 -1.38 -7.62 -15.78
C PRO A 203 0.00 -7.13 -16.25
N VAL A 204 0.49 -6.06 -15.67
CA VAL A 204 1.82 -5.51 -15.93
C VAL A 204 2.81 -6.17 -14.97
N PRO A 205 3.78 -6.96 -15.45
CA PRO A 205 4.73 -7.63 -14.57
C PRO A 205 5.71 -6.62 -13.96
N ILE A 206 5.92 -6.74 -12.65
CA ILE A 206 6.92 -5.96 -11.92
C ILE A 206 7.85 -6.90 -11.13
N ALA A 207 9.12 -6.57 -11.08
CA ALA A 207 10.13 -7.35 -10.38
C ALA A 207 10.50 -6.76 -9.00
N ASP A 208 10.22 -5.49 -8.79
CA ASP A 208 10.52 -4.75 -7.57
C ASP A 208 9.62 -3.51 -7.43
N LEU A 209 9.72 -2.83 -6.30
CA LEU A 209 9.03 -1.57 -6.00
C LEU A 209 10.01 -0.39 -5.89
N LEU A 210 11.16 -0.48 -6.57
CA LEU A 210 12.14 0.58 -6.62
C LEU A 210 11.65 1.78 -7.47
N PRO A 211 12.24 2.97 -7.28
CA PRO A 211 11.83 4.15 -8.02
C PRO A 211 11.81 3.97 -9.55
N GLU A 212 12.77 3.22 -10.08
CA GLU A 212 12.93 2.99 -11.52
C GLU A 212 11.79 2.16 -12.12
N THR A 213 11.22 1.25 -11.35
CA THR A 213 10.08 0.41 -11.77
C THR A 213 8.75 1.05 -11.40
N TYR A 214 8.65 1.64 -10.21
CA TYR A 214 7.38 2.09 -9.66
C TYR A 214 6.92 3.46 -10.18
N LEU A 215 7.84 4.44 -10.33
CA LEU A 215 7.48 5.80 -10.77
C LEU A 215 6.96 5.87 -12.22
N PRO A 216 7.45 5.08 -13.19
CA PRO A 216 6.87 5.04 -14.53
C PRO A 216 5.40 4.62 -14.54
N LEU A 217 5.00 3.65 -13.71
CA LEU A 217 3.58 3.25 -13.57
C LEU A 217 2.71 4.41 -13.07
N ILE A 218 3.23 5.22 -12.15
CA ILE A 218 2.52 6.41 -11.67
C ILE A 218 2.48 7.49 -12.75
N ALA A 219 3.53 7.61 -13.56
CA ALA A 219 3.52 8.53 -14.70
C ALA A 219 2.43 8.15 -15.71
N ASP A 220 2.21 6.87 -15.98
CA ASP A 220 1.12 6.38 -16.84
C ASP A 220 -0.25 6.72 -16.24
N LEU A 221 -0.43 6.56 -14.92
CA LEU A 221 -1.64 6.98 -14.23
C LEU A 221 -1.86 8.51 -14.31
N SER A 222 -0.82 9.30 -14.55
CA SER A 222 -0.95 10.75 -14.69
C SER A 222 -1.57 11.20 -16.02
N ILE A 223 -1.69 10.29 -16.99
CA ILE A 223 -2.26 10.58 -18.31
C ILE A 223 -3.77 10.30 -18.27
N GLY A 224 -4.56 11.35 -18.36
CA GLY A 224 -6.02 11.22 -18.45
C GLY A 224 -6.50 10.71 -19.81
N PRO A 225 -7.80 10.38 -19.95
CA PRO A 225 -8.38 9.81 -21.18
C PRO A 225 -8.26 10.73 -22.40
N ASN A 226 -8.10 12.03 -22.21
CA ASN A 226 -7.93 13.03 -23.27
C ASN A 226 -6.44 13.31 -23.58
N GLY A 227 -5.50 12.49 -23.06
CA GLY A 227 -4.06 12.73 -23.20
C GLY A 227 -3.54 13.91 -22.35
N LEU A 228 -4.39 14.54 -21.55
CA LEU A 228 -4.00 15.61 -20.63
C LEU A 228 -3.41 15.01 -19.35
N ASN A 229 -2.31 15.60 -18.89
CA ASN A 229 -1.69 15.17 -17.65
C ASN A 229 -2.50 15.66 -16.44
N ARG A 230 -2.69 14.81 -15.47
CA ARG A 230 -3.33 15.12 -14.18
C ARG A 230 -2.31 15.05 -13.04
N ARG A 231 -2.53 15.89 -12.03
CA ARG A 231 -1.69 15.86 -10.82
C ARG A 231 -2.09 14.69 -9.94
N ILE A 232 -1.11 13.88 -9.56
CA ILE A 232 -1.28 12.79 -8.59
C ILE A 232 -0.58 13.20 -7.29
N THR A 233 -1.26 13.04 -6.18
CA THR A 233 -0.73 13.33 -4.83
C THR A 233 -0.53 12.07 -4.02
N GLU A 234 -1.31 11.04 -4.30
CA GLU A 234 -1.31 9.75 -3.62
C GLU A 234 -1.85 8.69 -4.58
N VAL A 235 -1.36 7.48 -4.47
CA VAL A 235 -1.89 6.31 -5.18
C VAL A 235 -2.38 5.27 -4.19
N LEU A 236 -3.34 4.46 -4.64
CA LEU A 236 -3.87 3.30 -3.93
C LEU A 236 -3.19 2.05 -4.46
N LEU A 237 -2.76 1.16 -3.56
CA LEU A 237 -2.34 -0.20 -3.88
C LEU A 237 -3.25 -1.19 -3.17
N VAL A 238 -4.07 -1.93 -3.94
CA VAL A 238 -4.91 -3.01 -3.41
C VAL A 238 -4.21 -4.33 -3.63
N VAL A 239 -4.06 -5.12 -2.59
CA VAL A 239 -3.30 -6.37 -2.62
C VAL A 239 -3.92 -7.44 -1.72
N ASN A 240 -3.72 -8.72 -2.06
CA ASN A 240 -4.12 -9.83 -1.20
C ASN A 240 -3.32 -9.78 0.13
N PRO A 241 -3.94 -10.06 1.29
CA PRO A 241 -3.26 -10.05 2.60
C PRO A 241 -2.03 -10.96 2.67
N GLN A 242 -2.03 -12.12 1.99
CA GLN A 242 -0.87 -13.00 1.96
C GLN A 242 0.27 -12.40 1.15
N ASP A 243 -0.03 -11.85 -0.03
CA ASP A 243 0.96 -11.20 -0.88
C ASP A 243 1.51 -9.91 -0.24
N TYR A 244 0.68 -9.17 0.50
CA TYR A 244 1.15 -8.04 1.28
C TYR A 244 2.28 -8.46 2.22
N LEU A 245 2.05 -9.50 3.03
CA LEU A 245 3.04 -9.96 4.02
C LEU A 245 4.26 -10.64 3.38
N ARG A 246 4.07 -11.37 2.27
CA ARG A 246 5.14 -12.16 1.65
C ARG A 246 5.95 -11.40 0.63
N LYS A 247 5.36 -10.41 -0.07
CA LYS A 247 5.98 -9.73 -1.21
C LYS A 247 6.12 -8.22 -0.97
N ILE A 248 5.04 -7.52 -0.57
CA ILE A 248 5.05 -6.06 -0.45
C ILE A 248 5.87 -5.61 0.76
N VAL A 249 5.59 -6.15 1.95
CA VAL A 249 6.35 -5.80 3.17
C VAL A 249 7.85 -6.04 2.99
N PRO A 250 8.33 -7.21 2.53
CA PRO A 250 9.76 -7.42 2.32
C PRO A 250 10.39 -6.51 1.25
N ALA A 251 9.58 -6.03 0.29
CA ALA A 251 10.02 -5.12 -0.76
C ALA A 251 9.97 -3.64 -0.37
N THR A 252 9.34 -3.28 0.76
CA THR A 252 9.13 -1.90 1.20
C THR A 252 9.59 -1.63 2.62
N ILE A 253 10.17 -2.64 3.28
CA ILE A 253 10.65 -2.52 4.66
C ILE A 253 12.00 -1.81 4.70
N TYR A 254 12.16 -0.89 5.65
CA TYR A 254 13.43 -0.24 5.92
C TYR A 254 13.80 -0.37 7.40
N ARG A 255 15.04 -0.74 7.68
CA ARG A 255 15.58 -0.77 9.03
C ARG A 255 16.30 0.56 9.32
N GLN A 256 15.79 1.29 10.30
CA GLN A 256 16.40 2.53 10.77
C GLN A 256 17.72 2.24 11.53
N PRO A 257 18.62 3.24 11.64
CA PRO A 257 19.87 3.10 12.39
C PRO A 257 19.68 2.72 13.87
N ASP A 258 18.53 3.06 14.46
CA ASP A 258 18.15 2.71 15.83
C ASP A 258 17.66 1.25 15.96
N GLY A 259 17.63 0.49 14.87
CA GLY A 259 17.23 -0.91 14.82
C GLY A 259 15.75 -1.16 14.61
N ARG A 260 14.91 -0.11 14.54
CA ARG A 260 13.48 -0.23 14.27
C ARG A 260 13.21 -0.47 12.79
N TYR A 261 12.14 -1.22 12.52
CA TYR A 261 11.65 -1.43 11.16
C TYR A 261 10.50 -0.46 10.87
N VAL A 262 10.56 0.17 9.70
CA VAL A 262 9.48 0.98 9.13
C VAL A 262 8.94 0.24 7.92
N LEU A 263 7.62 0.06 7.88
CA LEU A 263 6.90 -0.65 6.82
C LEU A 263 6.38 0.36 5.80
N ASP A 264 6.02 -0.14 4.63
CA ASP A 264 5.32 0.61 3.57
C ASP A 264 6.07 1.87 3.09
N ILE A 265 7.41 1.75 2.98
CA ILE A 265 8.23 2.82 2.42
C ILE A 265 8.26 2.68 0.90
N PHE A 266 7.42 3.48 0.25
CA PHE A 266 7.33 3.57 -1.21
C PHE A 266 8.06 4.81 -1.75
N PRO A 267 8.52 4.78 -3.02
CA PRO A 267 9.12 5.94 -3.69
C PRO A 267 8.14 7.12 -3.88
N PHE A 268 6.84 6.85 -3.79
CA PHE A 268 5.76 7.82 -3.90
C PHE A 268 4.71 7.54 -2.82
N PRO A 269 3.97 8.56 -2.33
CA PRO A 269 2.91 8.36 -1.35
C PRO A 269 1.89 7.32 -1.84
N THR A 270 1.90 6.15 -1.20
CA THR A 270 1.08 5.01 -1.56
C THR A 270 0.29 4.55 -0.34
N ARG A 271 -1.01 4.45 -0.49
CA ARG A 271 -1.89 3.87 0.52
C ARG A 271 -2.15 2.40 0.18
N VAL A 272 -1.65 1.51 1.01
CA VAL A 272 -1.88 0.08 0.84
C VAL A 272 -3.18 -0.32 1.50
N VAL A 273 -4.01 -1.04 0.75
CA VAL A 273 -5.25 -1.64 1.23
C VAL A 273 -5.20 -3.14 0.97
N GLN A 274 -5.41 -3.91 2.01
CA GLN A 274 -5.48 -5.36 1.92
C GLN A 274 -6.93 -5.78 1.70
N SER A 275 -7.17 -6.59 0.67
CA SER A 275 -8.48 -7.16 0.39
C SER A 275 -8.36 -8.65 0.08
N ALA A 276 -9.21 -9.45 0.73
CA ALA A 276 -9.28 -10.90 0.49
C ALA A 276 -9.83 -11.25 -0.90
N TYR A 277 -10.46 -10.27 -1.57
CA TYR A 277 -11.03 -10.42 -2.91
C TYR A 277 -10.05 -10.11 -4.04
N MET A 278 -8.82 -9.71 -3.71
CA MET A 278 -7.75 -9.61 -4.68
C MET A 278 -7.10 -10.97 -4.90
N ASP A 279 -6.95 -11.38 -6.16
CA ASP A 279 -6.31 -12.65 -6.50
C ASP A 279 -4.83 -12.63 -6.08
N GLU A 280 -4.35 -13.77 -5.57
CA GLU A 280 -2.93 -13.96 -5.27
C GLU A 280 -2.07 -13.77 -6.52
N GLY A 281 -0.89 -13.20 -6.37
CA GLY A 281 0.02 -12.89 -7.48
C GLY A 281 -0.29 -11.60 -8.21
N THR A 282 -1.41 -10.94 -7.90
CA THR A 282 -1.81 -9.68 -8.56
C THR A 282 -2.05 -8.56 -7.56
N ALA A 283 -1.98 -7.31 -8.03
CA ALA A 283 -2.32 -6.13 -7.26
C ALA A 283 -2.91 -5.05 -8.17
N VAL A 284 -3.72 -4.17 -7.61
CA VAL A 284 -4.24 -3.00 -8.34
C VAL A 284 -3.55 -1.74 -7.85
N LEU A 285 -2.88 -1.05 -8.75
CA LEU A 285 -2.33 0.30 -8.52
C LEU A 285 -3.23 1.32 -9.20
N GLY A 286 -3.67 2.35 -8.46
CA GLY A 286 -4.56 3.32 -9.07
C GLY A 286 -4.90 4.55 -8.25
N LEU A 287 -5.84 5.32 -8.76
CA LEU A 287 -6.32 6.56 -8.16
C LEU A 287 -7.68 6.30 -7.49
N ALA A 288 -7.68 6.10 -6.18
CA ALA A 288 -8.85 5.72 -5.40
C ALA A 288 -10.08 6.60 -5.67
N LYS A 289 -9.89 7.92 -5.69
CA LYS A 289 -10.96 8.91 -5.93
C LYS A 289 -11.55 8.87 -7.34
N ARG A 290 -10.93 8.13 -8.25
CA ARG A 290 -11.41 7.93 -9.63
C ARG A 290 -12.26 6.67 -9.80
N TYR A 291 -12.51 5.94 -8.73
CA TYR A 291 -13.55 4.93 -8.67
C TYR A 291 -14.79 5.53 -8.02
N LEU A 292 -15.89 5.57 -8.76
CA LEU A 292 -17.19 6.00 -8.25
C LEU A 292 -17.97 4.75 -7.86
N MET A 293 -18.35 4.65 -6.60
CA MET A 293 -19.32 3.69 -6.10
C MET A 293 -20.50 4.43 -5.49
N ALA A 294 -21.66 4.22 -6.03
CA ALA A 294 -22.86 4.85 -5.55
C ALA A 294 -23.89 3.77 -5.24
N MET A 295 -24.41 3.78 -4.02
CA MET A 295 -25.31 2.78 -3.49
C MET A 295 -26.40 3.41 -2.65
N GLY A 296 -27.59 2.82 -2.68
CA GLY A 296 -28.71 3.30 -1.93
C GLY A 296 -29.81 2.26 -1.78
N ILE A 297 -30.82 2.68 -1.10
CA ILE A 297 -32.06 1.91 -0.92
C ILE A 297 -33.09 2.53 -1.87
N GLY A 298 -33.59 1.76 -2.81
CA GLY A 298 -34.55 2.28 -3.82
C GLY A 298 -35.71 3.07 -3.25
N ASP A 299 -36.54 3.66 -4.11
CA ASP A 299 -37.66 4.61 -3.81
C ASP A 299 -38.53 4.30 -2.59
N LYS A 300 -38.48 3.10 -2.02
CA LYS A 300 -39.28 2.67 -0.86
C LYS A 300 -38.44 2.23 0.34
N GLY A 301 -37.14 2.51 0.35
CA GLY A 301 -36.21 2.05 1.37
C GLY A 301 -35.97 0.52 1.32
N GLY A 302 -34.94 0.02 1.94
CA GLY A 302 -34.68 -1.42 1.99
C GLY A 302 -35.88 -2.18 2.53
N ARG A 303 -36.53 -2.90 1.65
CA ARG A 303 -37.69 -3.71 2.05
C ARG A 303 -37.18 -5.02 2.61
N ILE A 304 -37.50 -5.30 3.86
CA ILE A 304 -37.24 -6.61 4.43
C ILE A 304 -38.32 -7.56 3.95
N GLU A 305 -37.95 -8.52 3.14
CA GLU A 305 -38.76 -9.66 2.75
C GLU A 305 -38.38 -10.86 3.61
N TYR A 306 -39.32 -11.74 3.90
CA TYR A 306 -39.01 -12.95 4.67
C TYR A 306 -39.65 -14.19 4.05
N SER A 307 -39.02 -15.34 4.35
CA SER A 307 -39.57 -16.66 4.00
C SER A 307 -39.46 -17.61 5.19
N ASP A 308 -40.57 -18.29 5.47
CA ASP A 308 -40.65 -19.37 6.47
C ASP A 308 -40.45 -20.76 5.81
N GLU A 309 -40.44 -20.81 4.47
CA GLU A 309 -40.43 -22.07 3.73
C GLU A 309 -39.01 -22.54 3.38
N TYR A 310 -38.06 -21.58 3.31
CA TYR A 310 -36.74 -21.86 2.79
C TYR A 310 -35.84 -22.66 3.77
N HIS A 311 -35.95 -22.46 5.07
CA HIS A 311 -35.23 -23.16 6.14
C HIS A 311 -36.21 -23.72 7.19
N PHE A 312 -37.27 -24.39 6.72
CA PHE A 312 -38.34 -24.87 7.60
C PHE A 312 -37.86 -25.96 8.59
N LEU A 313 -36.96 -26.81 8.17
CA LEU A 313 -36.45 -27.91 9.00
C LEU A 313 -35.41 -27.44 10.04
N GLU A 314 -34.76 -26.32 9.81
CA GLU A 314 -33.77 -25.72 10.72
C GLU A 314 -34.40 -24.79 11.76
N ASP A 315 -35.72 -24.62 11.76
CA ASP A 315 -36.48 -23.68 12.63
C ASP A 315 -35.99 -22.22 12.51
N GLU A 316 -35.56 -21.84 11.29
CA GLU A 316 -35.05 -20.52 10.95
C GLU A 316 -36.06 -19.76 10.08
N ARG A 317 -35.97 -18.43 10.16
CA ARG A 317 -36.62 -17.49 9.25
C ARG A 317 -35.56 -16.74 8.50
N VAL A 318 -35.69 -16.66 7.19
CA VAL A 318 -34.75 -15.94 6.35
C VAL A 318 -35.33 -14.57 6.01
N TYR A 319 -34.60 -13.54 6.38
CA TYR A 319 -34.88 -12.15 6.04
C TYR A 319 -33.98 -11.71 4.91
N LEU A 320 -34.56 -11.14 3.86
CA LEU A 320 -33.89 -10.66 2.68
C LEU A 320 -33.93 -9.13 2.64
N THR A 321 -32.81 -8.51 2.50
CA THR A 321 -32.70 -7.08 2.22
C THR A 321 -32.08 -6.88 0.84
N LYS A 322 -32.55 -5.85 0.13
CA LYS A 322 -32.10 -5.49 -1.22
C LYS A 322 -31.57 -4.07 -1.24
N PHE A 323 -30.38 -3.90 -1.76
CA PHE A 323 -29.77 -2.62 -2.04
C PHE A 323 -29.60 -2.44 -3.55
N TYR A 324 -29.68 -1.21 -4.00
CA TYR A 324 -29.49 -0.86 -5.40
C TYR A 324 -28.30 0.06 -5.52
N GLY A 325 -27.41 -0.25 -6.45
CA GLY A 325 -26.20 0.53 -6.61
C GLY A 325 -25.52 0.28 -7.94
N THR A 326 -24.45 1.00 -8.14
CA THR A 326 -23.57 0.82 -9.29
C THR A 326 -22.19 1.38 -8.97
N GLY A 327 -21.19 0.81 -9.58
CA GLY A 327 -19.81 1.25 -9.39
C GLY A 327 -19.02 1.12 -10.68
N ARG A 328 -18.09 2.05 -10.92
CA ARG A 328 -17.16 1.95 -12.04
C ARG A 328 -15.98 2.90 -11.91
N PRO A 329 -14.85 2.59 -12.56
CA PRO A 329 -13.81 3.58 -12.82
C PRO A 329 -14.33 4.71 -13.72
N LEU A 330 -13.93 5.96 -13.44
CA LEU A 330 -14.29 7.11 -14.27
C LEU A 330 -13.58 7.08 -15.64
N ASP A 331 -12.40 6.50 -15.70
CA ASP A 331 -11.65 6.29 -16.94
C ASP A 331 -10.77 5.04 -16.86
N ASN A 332 -10.36 4.54 -18.02
CA ASN A 332 -9.57 3.31 -18.13
C ASN A 332 -8.16 3.44 -17.58
N ASN A 333 -7.59 4.66 -17.61
CA ASN A 333 -6.21 4.93 -17.17
C ASN A 333 -6.10 5.21 -15.66
N SER A 334 -7.21 5.09 -14.92
CA SER A 334 -7.21 5.36 -13.47
C SER A 334 -6.66 4.21 -12.64
N PHE A 335 -6.59 3.00 -13.20
CA PHE A 335 -6.15 1.79 -12.51
C PHE A 335 -5.28 0.94 -13.42
N ILE A 336 -4.24 0.33 -12.87
CA ILE A 336 -3.34 -0.62 -13.53
C ILE A 336 -3.41 -1.93 -12.74
N LEU A 337 -3.58 -3.04 -13.45
CA LEU A 337 -3.43 -4.37 -12.86
C LEU A 337 -1.96 -4.77 -12.92
N LEU A 338 -1.36 -5.08 -11.79
CA LEU A 338 0.03 -5.49 -11.66
C LEU A 338 0.10 -7.00 -11.48
N ASP A 339 1.09 -7.62 -12.10
CA ASP A 339 1.57 -8.95 -11.74
C ASP A 339 2.75 -8.78 -10.77
N ILE A 340 2.52 -9.21 -9.54
CA ILE A 340 3.48 -9.12 -8.43
C ILE A 340 4.07 -10.48 -8.06
N GLU A 341 3.91 -11.50 -8.89
CA GLU A 341 4.37 -12.85 -8.58
C GLU A 341 5.89 -12.89 -8.34
N ASN A 342 6.63 -12.08 -9.11
CA ASN A 342 8.09 -12.06 -9.10
C ASN A 342 8.71 -10.89 -8.30
N VAL A 343 7.93 -10.18 -7.49
CA VAL A 343 8.43 -9.08 -6.67
C VAL A 343 9.43 -9.60 -5.63
N LYS A 344 10.64 -9.06 -5.68
CA LYS A 344 11.76 -9.45 -4.82
C LYS A 344 11.85 -8.54 -3.60
N PRO A 345 12.24 -9.08 -2.43
CA PRO A 345 12.56 -8.25 -1.27
C PRO A 345 13.71 -7.29 -1.59
N ILE A 346 13.66 -6.09 -1.02
CA ILE A 346 14.84 -5.22 -1.01
C ILE A 346 15.88 -5.91 -0.12
N VAL A 347 16.88 -6.53 -0.76
CA VAL A 347 18.11 -6.89 -0.06
C VAL A 347 18.82 -5.56 0.14
N PRO A 348 19.00 -5.06 1.38
CA PRO A 348 19.88 -3.94 1.58
C PRO A 348 21.25 -4.39 1.05
N ALA A 349 21.69 -3.79 -0.05
CA ALA A 349 23.08 -3.92 -0.45
C ALA A 349 23.86 -3.34 0.72
N ILE A 350 24.40 -4.20 1.57
CA ILE A 350 25.46 -3.83 2.48
C ILE A 350 26.59 -3.48 1.52
N ARG A 351 26.69 -2.20 1.15
CA ARG A 351 27.96 -1.68 0.70
C ARG A 351 28.88 -1.90 1.90
N VAL A 352 29.65 -2.95 1.86
CA VAL A 352 30.89 -3.01 2.60
C VAL A 352 31.68 -1.86 2.02
N VAL A 353 31.62 -0.71 2.64
CA VAL A 353 32.60 0.34 2.42
C VAL A 353 33.85 -0.25 3.04
N SER A 354 34.63 -0.98 2.24
CA SER A 354 35.99 -1.25 2.59
C SER A 354 36.65 0.12 2.62
N TRP A 355 37.00 0.57 3.79
CA TRP A 355 37.88 1.75 3.91
C TRP A 355 39.12 1.45 3.11
N PRO A 356 39.60 2.39 2.28
CA PRO A 356 40.83 2.19 1.54
C PRO A 356 41.95 1.77 2.51
N ASP A 357 42.50 0.59 2.33
CA ASP A 357 43.62 0.09 3.16
C ASP A 357 44.94 0.52 2.51
N ALA A 358 45.67 1.40 3.17
CA ALA A 358 46.99 1.89 2.73
C ALA A 358 48.13 1.19 3.47
N THR A 359 47.89 0.05 4.11
CA THR A 359 48.94 -0.68 4.81
C THR A 359 49.75 -1.58 3.85
N LEU A 360 50.97 -1.89 4.22
CA LEU A 360 51.75 -2.95 3.59
C LEU A 360 51.30 -4.34 4.07
N SER A 361 51.32 -5.32 3.21
CA SER A 361 51.16 -6.74 3.53
C SER A 361 52.50 -7.46 3.69
N ASP A 362 53.55 -6.89 3.11
CA ASP A 362 54.90 -7.47 3.17
C ASP A 362 55.96 -6.39 2.94
N LEU A 363 57.10 -6.52 3.64
CA LEU A 363 58.30 -5.71 3.47
C LEU A 363 59.51 -6.61 3.67
N LYS A 364 60.40 -6.68 2.67
CA LYS A 364 61.62 -7.55 2.68
C LYS A 364 62.80 -6.84 2.07
N VAL A 365 63.99 -7.19 2.58
CA VAL A 365 65.28 -6.83 2.02
C VAL A 365 65.96 -8.09 1.48
N ALA A 366 66.61 -8.01 0.29
CA ALA A 366 67.28 -9.13 -0.38
C ALA A 366 66.36 -10.39 -0.51
N ASN A 367 65.06 -10.21 -0.86
CA ASN A 367 64.08 -11.29 -0.91
C ASN A 367 63.88 -12.07 0.41
N GLY A 368 64.18 -11.44 1.56
CA GLY A 368 64.09 -12.04 2.87
C GLY A 368 65.35 -12.76 3.32
N ASN A 369 66.48 -12.58 2.61
CA ASN A 369 67.76 -13.09 3.05
C ASN A 369 68.46 -12.17 4.09
N ILE A 370 68.03 -10.93 4.19
CA ILE A 370 68.35 -9.95 5.22
C ILE A 370 67.17 -9.74 6.13
N ASP A 371 67.39 -10.02 7.39
CA ASP A 371 66.36 -9.87 8.39
C ASP A 371 66.08 -8.38 8.71
N ILE A 372 64.83 -8.00 8.75
CA ILE A 372 64.40 -6.68 9.24
C ILE A 372 64.01 -6.78 10.71
N SER A 373 64.35 -5.76 11.47
CA SER A 373 64.00 -5.69 12.90
C SER A 373 63.19 -4.45 13.21
N PRO A 374 62.01 -4.59 13.88
CA PRO A 374 61.39 -5.88 14.25
C PRO A 374 60.90 -6.66 13.02
N ALA A 375 60.48 -7.94 13.23
CA ALA A 375 59.82 -8.70 12.16
C ALA A 375 58.62 -7.94 11.61
N PHE A 376 58.34 -8.06 10.30
CA PHE A 376 57.31 -7.29 9.65
C PHE A 376 55.94 -7.48 10.33
N ASP A 377 55.31 -6.36 10.67
CA ASP A 377 53.89 -6.24 11.08
C ASP A 377 53.35 -4.97 10.44
N LYS A 378 52.20 -5.06 9.79
CA LYS A 378 51.58 -3.94 9.08
C LYS A 378 51.33 -2.68 9.91
N ASN A 379 51.23 -2.84 11.26
CA ASN A 379 51.01 -1.75 12.20
C ASN A 379 52.32 -1.12 12.73
N ILE A 380 53.48 -1.67 12.37
CA ILE A 380 54.77 -1.12 12.72
C ILE A 380 55.30 -0.35 11.51
N HIS A 381 55.69 0.89 11.73
CA HIS A 381 56.07 1.82 10.68
C HIS A 381 57.60 2.13 10.65
N TYR A 382 58.39 1.51 11.49
CA TYR A 382 59.82 1.72 11.58
C TYR A 382 60.56 0.38 11.69
N TYR A 383 61.47 0.17 10.76
CA TYR A 383 62.29 -1.04 10.65
C TYR A 383 63.74 -0.72 10.45
N THR A 384 64.64 -1.62 10.89
CA THR A 384 66.07 -1.57 10.65
C THR A 384 66.54 -2.86 10.00
N ALA A 385 67.54 -2.78 9.20
CA ALA A 385 68.29 -3.92 8.62
C ALA A 385 69.76 -3.63 8.58
N GLU A 386 70.61 -4.68 8.60
CA GLU A 386 72.06 -4.58 8.45
C GLU A 386 72.50 -5.43 7.25
N THR A 387 73.45 -4.93 6.44
CA THR A 387 73.96 -5.61 5.26
C THR A 387 75.35 -5.28 5.02
N ASP A 388 76.12 -6.28 4.46
CA ASP A 388 77.45 -6.15 3.94
C ASP A 388 77.49 -6.07 2.40
N ASN A 389 76.29 -6.21 1.78
CA ASN A 389 76.16 -6.08 0.32
C ASN A 389 76.18 -4.61 -0.10
N VAL A 390 76.81 -4.32 -1.24
CA VAL A 390 76.85 -2.98 -1.86
C VAL A 390 75.44 -2.50 -2.32
N ALA A 391 74.54 -3.45 -2.62
CA ALA A 391 73.23 -3.16 -3.09
C ALA A 391 72.25 -4.34 -2.82
N ASP A 392 71.06 -4.09 -2.43
CA ASP A 392 70.03 -5.10 -2.21
C ASP A 392 68.65 -4.70 -2.83
N LEU A 393 67.87 -5.70 -3.15
CA LEU A 393 66.49 -5.48 -3.57
C LEU A 393 65.61 -5.31 -2.34
N VAL A 394 64.91 -4.20 -2.28
CA VAL A 394 63.85 -3.95 -1.26
C VAL A 394 62.52 -4.16 -1.91
N THR A 395 61.69 -5.03 -1.35
CA THR A 395 60.35 -5.29 -1.85
C THR A 395 59.30 -4.89 -0.82
N ALA A 396 58.34 -4.12 -1.26
CA ALA A 396 57.16 -3.75 -0.46
C ALA A 396 55.90 -4.11 -1.24
N THR A 397 54.94 -4.74 -0.57
CA THR A 397 53.67 -5.13 -1.19
C THR A 397 52.51 -4.51 -0.39
N ALA A 398 51.60 -3.82 -1.07
CA ALA A 398 50.46 -3.26 -0.42
C ALA A 398 49.41 -4.34 -0.08
N THR A 399 48.60 -4.10 0.95
CA THR A 399 47.49 -4.97 1.33
C THR A 399 46.36 -4.88 0.30
N ASP A 400 46.06 -3.67 -0.18
CA ASP A 400 45.07 -3.43 -1.24
C ASP A 400 45.80 -3.32 -2.59
N PRO A 401 45.44 -4.13 -3.61
CA PRO A 401 46.07 -4.08 -4.92
C PRO A 401 45.87 -2.76 -5.68
N ASN A 402 44.92 -1.92 -5.23
CA ASN A 402 44.69 -0.58 -5.81
C ASN A 402 45.54 0.51 -5.13
N ALA A 403 46.24 0.21 -4.05
CA ALA A 403 47.13 1.16 -3.40
C ALA A 403 48.40 1.39 -4.25
N VAL A 404 48.84 2.63 -4.28
CA VAL A 404 50.06 3.07 -4.95
C VAL A 404 51.18 3.15 -3.93
N ILE A 405 52.34 2.55 -4.25
CA ILE A 405 53.54 2.62 -3.42
C ILE A 405 54.56 3.55 -4.11
N GLU A 406 55.02 4.55 -3.38
CA GLU A 406 56.14 5.41 -3.75
C GLU A 406 57.24 5.30 -2.70
N ALA A 407 58.49 5.40 -3.11
CA ALA A 407 59.61 5.32 -2.17
C ALA A 407 60.66 6.38 -2.44
N THR A 408 61.40 6.74 -1.38
CA THR A 408 62.59 7.56 -1.46
C THR A 408 63.74 6.88 -0.74
N LEU A 409 64.94 6.96 -1.26
CA LEU A 409 66.20 6.52 -0.62
C LEU A 409 67.03 7.77 -0.31
N ASN A 410 67.38 7.98 0.94
CA ASN A 410 68.14 9.15 1.43
C ASN A 410 67.52 10.50 0.99
N GLY A 411 66.21 10.53 0.71
CA GLY A 411 65.44 11.70 0.28
C GLY A 411 65.23 11.79 -1.24
N ASP A 412 65.92 11.02 -2.04
CA ASP A 412 65.73 10.97 -3.49
C ASP A 412 64.72 9.90 -3.90
N PRO A 413 63.82 10.19 -4.85
CA PRO A 413 62.85 9.21 -5.34
C PRO A 413 63.56 7.96 -5.90
N THR A 414 63.05 6.79 -5.48
CA THR A 414 63.61 5.52 -5.92
C THR A 414 62.52 4.53 -6.33
N ASP A 415 62.90 3.59 -7.22
CA ASP A 415 62.02 2.51 -7.65
C ASP A 415 62.40 1.19 -6.94
N LEU A 416 61.49 0.69 -6.09
CA LEU A 416 61.69 -0.56 -5.36
C LEU A 416 61.68 -1.80 -6.27
N SER A 417 61.34 -1.67 -7.55
CA SER A 417 61.46 -2.77 -8.52
C SER A 417 62.90 -3.06 -8.92
N SER A 418 63.84 -2.18 -8.59
CA SER A 418 65.27 -2.30 -8.83
C SER A 418 66.09 -2.44 -7.52
N THR A 419 67.29 -2.96 -7.62
CA THR A 419 68.22 -3.02 -6.47
C THR A 419 68.57 -1.61 -6.01
N GLN A 420 68.59 -1.40 -4.71
CA GLN A 420 68.95 -0.13 -4.07
C GLN A 420 70.51 -0.21 -3.76
N ALA A 421 71.25 0.79 -4.23
CA ALA A 421 72.64 0.93 -3.90
C ALA A 421 72.79 1.67 -2.57
N TRP A 422 73.69 1.13 -1.70
CA TRP A 422 73.89 1.67 -0.35
C TRP A 422 75.07 2.59 -0.27
N GLU A 423 74.98 3.64 0.49
CA GLU A 423 76.09 4.44 0.97
C GLU A 423 76.60 3.85 2.27
N GLU A 424 77.93 3.97 2.55
CA GLU A 424 78.51 3.50 3.81
C GLU A 424 77.87 4.15 5.01
N GLY A 425 77.36 3.35 5.96
CA GLY A 425 76.62 3.76 7.11
C GLY A 425 75.12 3.62 6.91
N GLN A 426 74.28 4.54 7.47
CA GLN A 426 72.87 4.43 7.47
C GLN A 426 72.22 4.99 6.18
N ASN A 427 71.35 4.18 5.58
CA ASN A 427 70.58 4.53 4.43
C ASN A 427 69.05 4.50 4.86
N VAL A 428 68.36 5.55 4.56
CA VAL A 428 66.94 5.68 4.97
C VAL A 428 66.02 5.55 3.76
N ILE A 429 65.21 4.52 3.77
CA ILE A 429 64.12 4.35 2.80
C ILE A 429 62.81 4.74 3.46
N ILE A 430 62.11 5.68 2.83
CA ILE A 430 60.74 6.02 3.19
C ILE A 430 59.79 5.45 2.14
N ILE A 431 58.87 4.59 2.53
CA ILE A 431 57.88 3.97 1.68
C ILE A 431 56.53 4.59 2.00
N THR A 432 55.95 5.26 1.03
CA THR A 432 54.60 5.90 1.15
C THR A 432 53.61 5.05 0.39
N VAL A 433 52.58 4.58 1.09
CA VAL A 433 51.46 3.83 0.51
C VAL A 433 50.25 4.71 0.48
N THR A 434 49.65 4.92 -0.68
CA THR A 434 48.47 5.77 -0.88
C THR A 434 47.35 4.95 -1.46
N ASN A 435 46.19 4.98 -0.79
CA ASN A 435 44.96 4.40 -1.32
C ASN A 435 43.79 5.41 -1.13
N GLY A 436 43.35 6.01 -2.20
CA GLY A 436 42.35 7.09 -2.17
C GLY A 436 42.82 8.28 -1.33
N ASN A 437 42.17 8.55 -0.20
CA ASN A 437 42.51 9.64 0.73
C ASN A 437 43.32 9.16 1.96
N VAL A 438 43.67 7.89 2.03
CA VAL A 438 44.44 7.30 3.13
C VAL A 438 45.89 7.18 2.70
N VAL A 439 46.79 7.63 3.55
CA VAL A 439 48.24 7.57 3.33
C VAL A 439 48.91 7.03 4.56
N GLU A 440 49.73 5.99 4.39
CA GLU A 440 50.59 5.41 5.43
C GLU A 440 52.05 5.46 5.00
N MET A 441 52.95 5.68 5.95
CA MET A 441 54.38 5.77 5.68
C MET A 441 55.14 4.77 6.54
N TYR A 442 56.04 4.04 5.89
CA TYR A 442 56.95 3.11 6.54
C TYR A 442 58.38 3.58 6.34
N VAL A 443 59.19 3.48 7.37
CA VAL A 443 60.62 3.87 7.35
C VAL A 443 61.48 2.61 7.56
N LEU A 444 62.32 2.32 6.63
CA LEU A 444 63.33 1.27 6.72
C LEU A 444 64.74 1.90 6.72
N VAL A 445 65.48 1.67 7.78
CA VAL A 445 66.90 2.11 7.89
C VAL A 445 67.82 0.90 7.64
N VAL A 446 68.55 0.95 6.56
CA VAL A 446 69.54 -0.10 6.21
C VAL A 446 70.90 0.41 6.55
N THR A 447 71.61 -0.27 7.46
CA THR A 447 73.02 0.03 7.78
C THR A 447 73.95 -0.85 6.92
N TYR A 448 74.70 -0.22 6.04
CA TYR A 448 75.72 -0.90 5.21
C TYR A 448 77.04 -0.73 5.81
N GLU A 449 77.72 -1.85 6.15
CA GLU A 449 79.12 -1.93 6.62
C GLU A 449 79.90 -2.81 5.64
N PRO A 450 80.79 -2.23 4.79
CA PRO A 450 81.59 -3.02 3.87
C PRO A 450 82.49 -3.95 4.64
N GLU A 451 82.61 -5.23 4.22
CA GLU A 451 83.67 -6.13 4.74
C GLU A 451 85.03 -5.52 4.47
N GLY A 452 85.79 -5.29 5.55
CA GLY A 452 87.18 -4.69 5.51
C GLY A 452 88.27 -5.57 4.91
#